data_4a1a6f51254868c871a07fec761c6e3a
#
_entry.id   4a1a6f51254868c871a07fec761c6e3a
#
_cell.length_a   1.000
_cell.length_b   1.000
_cell.length_c   1.000
_cell.angle_alpha   90.00
_cell.angle_beta   90.00
_cell.angle_gamma   90.00
#
_symmetry.space_group_name_H-M   'P 1'
#
loop_
_entity.id
_entity.type
_entity.pdbx_description
1 polymer ?
#
loop_
_entity_poly.entity_id
_entity_poly.type
_entity_poly.pdbx_seq_one_letter_code
_entity_poly.pdbx_strand_id
1 'polypeptide(L)'
;MIQRKVIGWSIIMALGGFLFGFDTAVISGAEQSIQTYWHLSDLQHGFTISIALIGTVTGAFFGRIPADSIGRRKSLIIIAFIFLIGSLGTAVATNWYLFVLLRFIGGLGVGASSVIAPIYISEIAPASARGRLVILFQFNIVLGILISYLSNYLIGLLFTDPWRYMLGIMAIPSLIFLILLRFVPESPRWLILHKAQHDEARKTLQLVNLEGYEQEMANIIAAKNEEEKDVNAESLFNKRYRFPATLAILFAFFNQVSGINAIIYYAPRIFTMAGLGKSAALLSTTGIGAVNLAFTMLAIWFIDSLGRKKLMFVGSLGLIVTLGLVAYSFYAGNINGNYVTYLLMVYIAFFAFSQGAVIWVFISEIFPNQVRAKGQTLGSFTHWVMATIIAFSFPYITDKLGGGHTFMFFAVMMVFQLVFVWRMMPETKGKSLEQIERTLTMH
;
A
#
# COMPACT_ATOMS: atom_id res chain seq x y z
N MET A 1 6.62 -30.14 -1.75
CA MET A 1 7.54 -29.09 -2.29
C MET A 1 6.73 -28.19 -3.23
N ILE A 2 6.83 -26.85 -3.12
CA ILE A 2 6.07 -25.93 -4.02
C ILE A 2 6.59 -26.10 -5.44
N GLN A 3 5.70 -26.27 -6.42
CA GLN A 3 6.13 -26.37 -7.82
C GLN A 3 6.75 -25.03 -8.29
N ARG A 4 7.85 -25.09 -9.03
CA ARG A 4 8.56 -23.91 -9.56
C ARG A 4 7.64 -22.98 -10.38
N LYS A 5 6.65 -23.56 -11.09
CA LYS A 5 5.67 -22.80 -11.88
C LYS A 5 4.80 -21.89 -10.99
N VAL A 6 4.33 -22.39 -9.84
CA VAL A 6 3.50 -21.61 -8.88
C VAL A 6 4.30 -20.42 -8.34
N ILE A 7 5.58 -20.63 -8.00
CA ILE A 7 6.46 -19.54 -7.56
C ILE A 7 6.61 -18.50 -8.68
N GLY A 8 6.86 -18.94 -9.92
CA GLY A 8 6.98 -18.04 -11.07
C GLY A 8 5.72 -17.22 -11.33
N TRP A 9 4.54 -17.85 -11.29
CA TRP A 9 3.28 -17.15 -11.45
C TRP A 9 3.01 -16.16 -10.29
N SER A 10 3.33 -16.55 -9.06
CA SER A 10 3.19 -15.67 -7.90
C SER A 10 4.12 -14.45 -7.99
N ILE A 11 5.35 -14.61 -8.49
CA ILE A 11 6.28 -13.49 -8.73
C ILE A 11 5.72 -12.57 -9.81
N ILE A 12 5.21 -13.12 -10.93
CA ILE A 12 4.62 -12.30 -12.01
C ILE A 12 3.44 -11.50 -11.45
N MET A 13 2.54 -12.13 -10.68
CA MET A 13 1.41 -11.43 -10.10
C MET A 13 1.82 -10.39 -9.05
N ALA A 14 2.88 -10.66 -8.30
CA ALA A 14 3.43 -9.72 -7.33
C ALA A 14 4.06 -8.47 -7.99
N LEU A 15 4.38 -8.50 -9.31
CA LEU A 15 4.76 -7.29 -10.05
C LEU A 15 3.66 -6.22 -10.07
N GLY A 16 2.38 -6.60 -9.91
CA GLY A 16 1.32 -5.63 -9.66
C GLY A 16 1.55 -4.82 -8.39
N GLY A 17 2.13 -5.43 -7.35
CA GLY A 17 2.59 -4.74 -6.15
C GLY A 17 3.81 -3.83 -6.41
N PHE A 18 4.76 -4.28 -7.25
CA PHE A 18 5.89 -3.45 -7.66
C PHE A 18 5.42 -2.17 -8.37
N LEU A 19 4.50 -2.28 -9.32
CA LEU A 19 3.93 -1.14 -10.03
C LEU A 19 3.16 -0.21 -9.09
N PHE A 20 2.44 -0.76 -8.12
CA PHE A 20 1.80 0.02 -7.06
C PHE A 20 2.85 0.86 -6.29
N GLY A 21 3.90 0.22 -5.77
CA GLY A 21 4.94 0.93 -5.02
C GLY A 21 5.68 1.96 -5.86
N PHE A 22 5.96 1.61 -7.11
CA PHE A 22 6.63 2.50 -8.06
C PHE A 22 5.79 3.75 -8.35
N ASP A 23 4.51 3.60 -8.71
CA ASP A 23 3.60 4.73 -9.01
C ASP A 23 3.44 5.66 -7.80
N THR A 24 3.34 5.07 -6.60
CA THR A 24 3.22 5.84 -5.36
C THR A 24 4.43 6.75 -5.13
N ALA A 25 5.64 6.25 -5.38
CA ALA A 25 6.87 6.95 -5.03
C ALA A 25 7.43 7.83 -6.15
N VAL A 26 7.17 7.50 -7.42
CA VAL A 26 7.79 8.20 -8.57
C VAL A 26 7.45 9.67 -8.63
N ILE A 27 6.26 10.05 -8.23
CA ILE A 27 5.80 11.44 -8.25
C ILE A 27 6.64 12.35 -7.36
N SER A 28 7.25 11.81 -6.30
CA SER A 28 8.03 12.59 -5.33
C SER A 28 9.24 13.30 -5.97
N GLY A 29 9.88 12.69 -6.97
CA GLY A 29 10.99 13.31 -7.68
C GLY A 29 10.54 14.37 -8.68
N ALA A 30 9.29 14.33 -9.11
CA ALA A 30 8.72 15.17 -10.16
C ALA A 30 7.89 16.34 -9.61
N GLU A 31 7.38 16.27 -8.38
CA GLU A 31 6.31 17.11 -7.86
C GLU A 31 6.66 18.61 -7.86
N GLN A 32 7.90 19.00 -7.49
CA GLN A 32 8.31 20.41 -7.49
C GLN A 32 8.42 20.97 -8.91
N SER A 33 8.93 20.16 -9.86
CA SER A 33 9.01 20.55 -11.26
C SER A 33 7.61 20.69 -11.87
N ILE A 34 6.68 19.82 -11.52
CA ILE A 34 5.28 19.88 -11.95
C ILE A 34 4.61 21.14 -11.42
N GLN A 35 4.79 21.48 -10.15
CA GLN A 35 4.26 22.70 -9.54
C GLN A 35 4.76 23.94 -10.29
N THR A 36 6.06 23.99 -10.58
CA THR A 36 6.70 25.11 -11.28
C THR A 36 6.25 25.19 -12.74
N TYR A 37 6.18 24.04 -13.45
CA TYR A 37 5.88 23.99 -14.89
C TYR A 37 4.46 24.52 -15.21
N TRP A 38 3.47 24.22 -14.38
CA TRP A 38 2.09 24.71 -14.56
C TRP A 38 1.72 25.87 -13.63
N HIS A 39 2.68 26.44 -12.88
CA HIS A 39 2.45 27.54 -11.93
C HIS A 39 1.31 27.26 -10.94
N LEU A 40 1.27 26.04 -10.39
CA LEU A 40 0.19 25.59 -9.53
C LEU A 40 0.24 26.26 -8.16
N SER A 41 -0.91 26.73 -7.68
CA SER A 41 -1.06 27.07 -6.26
C SER A 41 -0.89 25.83 -5.38
N ASP A 42 -0.62 26.00 -4.08
CA ASP A 42 -0.42 24.87 -3.16
C ASP A 42 -1.60 23.91 -3.11
N LEU A 43 -2.84 24.43 -3.20
CA LEU A 43 -4.06 23.60 -3.26
C LEU A 43 -4.16 22.82 -4.57
N GLN A 44 -3.87 23.46 -5.71
CA GLN A 44 -3.84 22.78 -7.01
C GLN A 44 -2.74 21.73 -7.04
N HIS A 45 -1.59 22.03 -6.45
CA HIS A 45 -0.49 21.09 -6.34
C HIS A 45 -0.84 19.90 -5.46
N GLY A 46 -1.39 20.13 -4.26
CA GLY A 46 -1.89 19.09 -3.38
C GLY A 46 -2.94 18.21 -4.07
N PHE A 47 -3.86 18.80 -4.83
CA PHE A 47 -4.82 18.06 -5.64
C PHE A 47 -4.13 17.21 -6.72
N THR A 48 -3.13 17.76 -7.41
CA THR A 48 -2.37 17.06 -8.46
C THR A 48 -1.67 15.81 -7.91
N ILE A 49 -1.12 15.88 -6.70
CA ILE A 49 -0.47 14.73 -6.06
C ILE A 49 -1.51 13.73 -5.53
N SER A 50 -2.56 14.22 -4.88
CA SER A 50 -3.56 13.36 -4.23
C SER A 50 -4.56 12.70 -5.17
N ILE A 51 -4.71 13.17 -6.41
CA ILE A 51 -5.70 12.64 -7.37
C ILE A 51 -5.48 11.15 -7.68
N ALA A 52 -4.23 10.69 -7.70
CA ALA A 52 -3.91 9.28 -7.85
C ALA A 52 -4.43 8.45 -6.66
N LEU A 53 -4.39 8.99 -5.44
CA LEU A 53 -4.96 8.33 -4.26
C LEU A 53 -6.49 8.25 -4.33
N ILE A 54 -7.15 9.27 -4.83
CA ILE A 54 -8.60 9.22 -5.11
C ILE A 54 -8.91 8.12 -6.12
N GLY A 55 -8.09 8.01 -7.18
CA GLY A 55 -8.16 6.89 -8.12
C GLY A 55 -7.94 5.54 -7.43
N THR A 56 -6.97 5.46 -6.50
CA THR A 56 -6.67 4.23 -5.74
C THR A 56 -7.85 3.79 -4.87
N VAL A 57 -8.50 4.72 -4.14
CA VAL A 57 -9.72 4.43 -3.38
C VAL A 57 -10.79 3.83 -4.30
N THR A 58 -11.03 4.50 -5.43
CA THR A 58 -12.05 4.08 -6.40
C THR A 58 -11.70 2.72 -7.01
N GLY A 59 -10.44 2.52 -7.41
CA GLY A 59 -9.95 1.27 -7.98
C GLY A 59 -9.99 0.10 -7.00
N ALA A 60 -9.66 0.33 -5.73
CA ALA A 60 -9.75 -0.69 -4.69
C ALA A 60 -11.21 -1.10 -4.40
N PHE A 61 -12.13 -0.13 -4.41
CA PHE A 61 -13.55 -0.38 -4.15
C PHE A 61 -14.22 -1.16 -5.29
N PHE A 62 -13.97 -0.75 -6.53
CA PHE A 62 -14.61 -1.34 -7.70
C PHE A 62 -13.79 -2.44 -8.39
N GLY A 63 -12.53 -2.63 -8.04
CA GLY A 63 -11.61 -3.57 -8.70
C GLY A 63 -12.05 -5.03 -8.63
N ARG A 64 -12.86 -5.42 -7.64
CA ARG A 64 -13.43 -6.76 -7.56
C ARG A 64 -14.42 -7.05 -8.70
N ILE A 65 -15.16 -6.06 -9.17
CA ILE A 65 -16.18 -6.25 -10.20
C ILE A 65 -15.59 -6.84 -11.49
N PRO A 66 -14.55 -6.24 -12.13
CA PRO A 66 -13.94 -6.85 -13.30
C PRO A 66 -13.27 -8.18 -12.96
N ALA A 67 -12.65 -8.33 -11.77
CA ALA A 67 -12.01 -9.59 -11.37
C ALA A 67 -12.99 -10.76 -11.34
N ASP A 68 -14.20 -10.55 -10.85
CA ASP A 68 -15.25 -11.58 -10.78
C ASP A 68 -15.93 -11.80 -12.15
N SER A 69 -16.09 -10.77 -12.98
CA SER A 69 -16.79 -10.86 -14.28
C SER A 69 -15.94 -11.44 -15.41
N ILE A 70 -14.69 -10.96 -15.57
CA ILE A 70 -13.81 -11.32 -16.70
C ILE A 70 -12.60 -12.17 -16.32
N GLY A 71 -12.34 -12.36 -15.01
CA GLY A 71 -11.24 -13.15 -14.47
C GLY A 71 -10.09 -12.31 -13.94
N ARG A 72 -9.26 -12.95 -13.10
CA ARG A 72 -8.17 -12.26 -12.41
C ARG A 72 -7.05 -11.85 -13.38
N ARG A 73 -6.65 -12.79 -14.25
CA ARG A 73 -5.61 -12.54 -15.24
C ARG A 73 -5.99 -11.45 -16.24
N LYS A 74 -7.20 -11.51 -16.81
CA LYS A 74 -7.66 -10.51 -17.79
C LYS A 74 -7.78 -9.12 -17.14
N SER A 75 -8.27 -9.03 -15.92
CA SER A 75 -8.32 -7.79 -15.17
C SER A 75 -6.93 -7.19 -14.94
N LEU A 76 -5.93 -8.01 -14.59
CA LEU A 76 -4.55 -7.54 -14.43
C LEU A 76 -3.90 -7.13 -15.76
N ILE A 77 -4.27 -7.74 -16.90
CA ILE A 77 -3.86 -7.27 -18.23
C ILE A 77 -4.39 -5.86 -18.50
N ILE A 78 -5.66 -5.60 -18.21
CA ILE A 78 -6.25 -4.25 -18.33
C ILE A 78 -5.53 -3.25 -17.42
N ILE A 79 -5.24 -3.65 -16.18
CA ILE A 79 -4.49 -2.83 -15.22
C ILE A 79 -3.07 -2.52 -15.73
N ALA A 80 -2.37 -3.51 -16.31
CA ALA A 80 -1.06 -3.30 -16.90
C ALA A 80 -1.10 -2.29 -18.07
N PHE A 81 -2.14 -2.32 -18.90
CA PHE A 81 -2.39 -1.29 -19.93
C PHE A 81 -2.66 0.08 -19.30
N ILE A 82 -3.45 0.16 -18.22
CA ILE A 82 -3.72 1.41 -17.50
C ILE A 82 -2.40 2.01 -16.98
N PHE A 83 -1.53 1.21 -16.38
CA PHE A 83 -0.21 1.66 -15.93
C PHE A 83 0.67 2.14 -17.09
N LEU A 84 0.69 1.41 -18.21
CA LEU A 84 1.48 1.77 -19.38
C LEU A 84 1.01 3.09 -20.00
N ILE A 85 -0.29 3.22 -20.23
CA ILE A 85 -0.89 4.44 -20.80
C ILE A 85 -0.78 5.60 -19.81
N GLY A 86 -1.01 5.37 -18.53
CA GLY A 86 -0.91 6.39 -17.48
C GLY A 86 0.51 6.95 -17.38
N SER A 87 1.53 6.09 -17.36
CA SER A 87 2.93 6.52 -17.26
C SER A 87 3.40 7.28 -18.52
N LEU A 88 3.17 6.73 -19.72
CA LEU A 88 3.52 7.40 -20.96
C LEU A 88 2.73 8.69 -21.16
N GLY A 89 1.42 8.66 -20.89
CA GLY A 89 0.55 9.82 -21.04
C GLY A 89 0.93 10.96 -20.10
N THR A 90 1.23 10.67 -18.83
CA THR A 90 1.68 11.71 -17.87
C THR A 90 3.04 12.27 -18.24
N ALA A 91 3.95 11.46 -18.79
CA ALA A 91 5.25 11.91 -19.25
C ALA A 91 5.18 12.91 -20.42
N VAL A 92 4.20 12.77 -21.33
CA VAL A 92 4.04 13.63 -22.51
C VAL A 92 2.94 14.69 -22.34
N ALA A 93 2.21 14.70 -21.23
CA ALA A 93 1.14 15.65 -21.00
C ALA A 93 1.63 17.10 -21.02
N THR A 94 1.02 17.93 -21.86
CA THR A 94 1.26 19.38 -21.95
C THR A 94 0.20 20.20 -21.23
N ASN A 95 -0.95 19.60 -20.99
CA ASN A 95 -2.10 20.20 -20.32
C ASN A 95 -2.27 19.61 -18.93
N TRP A 96 -2.44 20.44 -17.90
CA TRP A 96 -2.62 20.03 -16.52
C TRP A 96 -3.85 19.16 -16.30
N TYR A 97 -5.00 19.47 -16.93
CA TYR A 97 -6.23 18.67 -16.79
C TYR A 97 -6.03 17.26 -17.32
N LEU A 98 -5.36 17.11 -18.46
CA LEU A 98 -5.01 15.80 -19.02
C LEU A 98 -4.07 15.03 -18.07
N PHE A 99 -3.07 15.71 -17.51
CA PHE A 99 -2.15 15.12 -16.53
C PHE A 99 -2.92 14.57 -15.31
N VAL A 100 -3.80 15.38 -14.72
CA VAL A 100 -4.64 15.01 -13.57
C VAL A 100 -5.53 13.80 -13.90
N LEU A 101 -6.17 13.80 -15.08
CA LEU A 101 -7.01 12.69 -15.53
C LEU A 101 -6.18 11.38 -15.65
N LEU A 102 -5.00 11.46 -16.24
CA LEU A 102 -4.13 10.29 -16.40
C LEU A 102 -3.58 9.78 -15.06
N ARG A 103 -3.28 10.68 -14.12
CA ARG A 103 -2.93 10.31 -12.74
C ARG A 103 -4.08 9.62 -12.01
N PHE A 104 -5.31 10.09 -12.18
CA PHE A 104 -6.50 9.42 -11.65
C PHE A 104 -6.66 8.01 -12.24
N ILE A 105 -6.54 7.88 -13.56
CA ILE A 105 -6.61 6.58 -14.25
C ILE A 105 -5.51 5.63 -13.77
N GLY A 106 -4.27 6.11 -13.62
CA GLY A 106 -3.17 5.34 -13.03
C GLY A 106 -3.51 4.86 -11.62
N GLY A 107 -4.08 5.75 -10.80
CA GLY A 107 -4.57 5.42 -9.46
C GLY A 107 -5.64 4.31 -9.45
N LEU A 108 -6.58 4.30 -10.41
CA LEU A 108 -7.52 3.18 -10.56
C LEU A 108 -6.80 1.84 -10.72
N GLY A 109 -5.72 1.83 -11.53
CA GLY A 109 -4.87 0.65 -11.70
C GLY A 109 -4.20 0.21 -10.41
N VAL A 110 -3.66 1.17 -9.64
CA VAL A 110 -3.03 0.93 -8.32
C VAL A 110 -4.04 0.25 -7.38
N GLY A 111 -5.22 0.85 -7.22
CA GLY A 111 -6.26 0.34 -6.33
C GLY A 111 -6.76 -1.05 -6.73
N ALA A 112 -7.07 -1.25 -8.00
CA ALA A 112 -7.53 -2.54 -8.50
C ALA A 112 -6.44 -3.63 -8.37
N SER A 113 -5.17 -3.31 -8.68
CA SER A 113 -4.05 -4.24 -8.53
C SER A 113 -3.85 -4.68 -7.08
N SER A 114 -4.02 -3.76 -6.11
CA SER A 114 -3.85 -4.05 -4.68
C SER A 114 -4.84 -5.08 -4.14
N VAL A 115 -5.98 -5.24 -4.81
CA VAL A 115 -7.02 -6.24 -4.48
C VAL A 115 -6.83 -7.52 -5.29
N ILE A 116 -6.67 -7.41 -6.61
CA ILE A 116 -6.74 -8.57 -7.52
C ILE A 116 -5.48 -9.45 -7.42
N ALA A 117 -4.29 -8.85 -7.34
CA ALA A 117 -3.06 -9.63 -7.34
C ALA A 117 -2.90 -10.53 -6.09
N PRO A 118 -3.14 -10.05 -4.85
CA PRO A 118 -3.14 -10.93 -3.68
C PRO A 118 -4.21 -12.02 -3.73
N ILE A 119 -5.42 -11.71 -4.25
CA ILE A 119 -6.48 -12.69 -4.43
C ILE A 119 -5.99 -13.80 -5.36
N TYR A 120 -5.47 -13.46 -6.54
CA TYR A 120 -4.95 -14.46 -7.48
C TYR A 120 -3.86 -15.33 -6.84
N ILE A 121 -2.86 -14.71 -6.19
CA ILE A 121 -1.78 -15.43 -5.51
C ILE A 121 -2.36 -16.42 -4.48
N SER A 122 -3.37 -16.03 -3.73
CA SER A 122 -4.02 -16.88 -2.73
C SER A 122 -4.82 -18.04 -3.35
N GLU A 123 -5.36 -17.84 -4.54
CA GLU A 123 -6.17 -18.83 -5.28
C GLU A 123 -5.34 -19.91 -5.98
N ILE A 124 -4.08 -19.59 -6.36
CA ILE A 124 -3.15 -20.56 -6.98
C ILE A 124 -2.18 -21.18 -5.97
N ALA A 125 -2.01 -20.58 -4.80
CA ALA A 125 -1.05 -21.04 -3.81
C ALA A 125 -1.56 -22.24 -3.04
N PRO A 126 -0.77 -23.32 -2.87
CA PRO A 126 -1.08 -24.39 -1.93
C PRO A 126 -1.29 -23.82 -0.52
N ALA A 127 -2.22 -24.38 0.25
CA ALA A 127 -2.57 -23.90 1.59
C ALA A 127 -1.35 -23.71 2.51
N SER A 128 -0.36 -24.62 2.45
CA SER A 128 0.87 -24.58 3.24
C SER A 128 1.84 -23.45 2.87
N ALA A 129 1.68 -22.84 1.69
CA ALA A 129 2.58 -21.80 1.18
C ALA A 129 1.90 -20.45 0.93
N ARG A 130 0.57 -20.39 1.03
CA ARG A 130 -0.25 -19.21 0.70
C ARG A 130 0.25 -17.94 1.36
N GLY A 131 0.46 -17.97 2.68
CA GLY A 131 0.95 -16.79 3.41
C GLY A 131 2.30 -16.28 2.91
N ARG A 132 3.25 -17.20 2.68
CA ARG A 132 4.58 -16.85 2.16
C ARG A 132 4.55 -16.26 0.75
N LEU A 133 3.67 -16.75 -0.12
CA LEU A 133 3.55 -16.25 -1.49
C LEU A 133 2.83 -14.89 -1.53
N VAL A 134 1.86 -14.65 -0.64
CA VAL A 134 1.22 -13.32 -0.51
C VAL A 134 2.20 -12.26 0.01
N ILE A 135 3.17 -12.63 0.86
CA ILE A 135 4.24 -11.72 1.31
C ILE A 135 5.06 -11.18 0.13
N LEU A 136 5.20 -11.93 -0.96
CA LEU A 136 5.87 -11.44 -2.18
C LEU A 136 5.21 -10.17 -2.74
N PHE A 137 3.90 -10.02 -2.61
CA PHE A 137 3.21 -8.81 -3.03
C PHE A 137 3.67 -7.60 -2.20
N GLN A 138 3.71 -7.73 -0.88
CA GLN A 138 4.19 -6.67 0.01
C GLN A 138 5.67 -6.35 -0.22
N PHE A 139 6.51 -7.37 -0.39
CA PHE A 139 7.91 -7.18 -0.76
C PHE A 139 8.05 -6.36 -2.04
N ASN A 140 7.27 -6.69 -3.07
CA ASN A 140 7.30 -5.97 -4.33
C ASN A 140 6.81 -4.51 -4.21
N ILE A 141 5.86 -4.20 -3.33
CA ILE A 141 5.46 -2.80 -3.08
C ILE A 141 6.65 -2.00 -2.58
N VAL A 142 7.32 -2.44 -1.52
CA VAL A 142 8.44 -1.68 -0.93
C VAL A 142 9.68 -1.68 -1.84
N LEU A 143 9.88 -2.74 -2.62
CA LEU A 143 10.91 -2.77 -3.66
C LEU A 143 10.60 -1.77 -4.78
N GLY A 144 9.35 -1.67 -5.20
CA GLY A 144 8.88 -0.68 -6.18
C GLY A 144 9.13 0.75 -5.73
N ILE A 145 8.86 1.06 -4.45
CA ILE A 145 9.18 2.37 -3.83
C ILE A 145 10.68 2.65 -3.92
N LEU A 146 11.52 1.71 -3.51
CA LEU A 146 12.98 1.88 -3.54
C LEU A 146 13.49 2.10 -4.96
N ILE A 147 13.09 1.26 -5.92
CA ILE A 147 13.53 1.36 -7.32
C ILE A 147 13.03 2.66 -7.96
N SER A 148 11.84 3.11 -7.61
CA SER A 148 11.30 4.39 -8.04
C SER A 148 12.16 5.57 -7.55
N TYR A 149 12.51 5.60 -6.26
CA TYR A 149 13.39 6.63 -5.72
C TYR A 149 14.79 6.60 -6.33
N LEU A 150 15.36 5.41 -6.51
CA LEU A 150 16.64 5.24 -7.18
C LEU A 150 16.59 5.71 -8.64
N SER A 151 15.52 5.39 -9.38
CA SER A 151 15.34 5.86 -10.75
C SER A 151 15.21 7.39 -10.82
N ASN A 152 14.47 8.00 -9.90
CA ASN A 152 14.37 9.46 -9.79
C ASN A 152 15.74 10.11 -9.56
N TYR A 153 16.55 9.55 -8.67
CA TYR A 153 17.91 10.02 -8.41
C TYR A 153 18.79 9.92 -9.67
N LEU A 154 18.83 8.75 -10.31
CA LEU A 154 19.66 8.53 -11.50
C LEU A 154 19.22 9.42 -12.68
N ILE A 155 17.92 9.53 -12.94
CA ILE A 155 17.36 10.37 -13.99
C ILE A 155 17.65 11.85 -13.68
N GLY A 156 17.56 12.26 -12.40
CA GLY A 156 17.88 13.60 -11.95
C GLY A 156 19.34 14.02 -12.17
N LEU A 157 20.27 13.04 -12.22
CA LEU A 157 21.68 13.27 -12.57
C LEU A 157 21.92 13.43 -14.09
N LEU A 158 21.07 12.80 -14.91
CA LEU A 158 21.28 12.69 -16.36
C LEU A 158 20.61 13.81 -17.16
N PHE A 159 19.50 14.38 -16.66
CA PHE A 159 18.67 15.32 -17.42
C PHE A 159 18.45 16.62 -16.65
N THR A 160 18.40 17.73 -17.38
CA THR A 160 18.16 19.08 -16.83
C THR A 160 16.71 19.33 -16.44
N ASP A 161 15.74 18.74 -17.17
CA ASP A 161 14.31 18.74 -16.85
C ASP A 161 13.79 17.29 -16.71
N PRO A 162 14.09 16.62 -15.58
CA PRO A 162 14.01 15.18 -15.48
C PRO A 162 12.59 14.63 -15.23
N TRP A 163 11.62 15.44 -14.82
CA TRP A 163 10.34 14.99 -14.29
C TRP A 163 9.51 14.13 -15.27
N ARG A 164 9.59 14.44 -16.58
CA ARG A 164 8.90 13.67 -17.62
C ARG A 164 9.47 12.26 -17.76
N TYR A 165 10.80 12.16 -17.72
CA TYR A 165 11.50 10.86 -17.76
C TYR A 165 11.27 10.05 -16.48
N MET A 166 11.22 10.73 -15.31
CA MET A 166 10.90 10.08 -14.05
C MET A 166 9.53 9.40 -14.10
N LEU A 167 8.49 10.09 -14.61
CA LEU A 167 7.16 9.50 -14.74
C LEU A 167 7.10 8.44 -15.85
N GLY A 168 7.77 8.68 -16.97
CA GLY A 168 7.76 7.79 -18.13
C GLY A 168 8.47 6.47 -17.93
N ILE A 169 9.50 6.41 -17.06
CA ILE A 169 10.29 5.19 -16.84
C ILE A 169 9.44 4.01 -16.34
N MET A 170 8.32 4.29 -15.67
CA MET A 170 7.37 3.28 -15.22
C MET A 170 6.75 2.47 -16.38
N ALA A 171 6.79 3.00 -17.60
CA ALA A 171 6.33 2.26 -18.77
C ALA A 171 7.11 0.95 -18.99
N ILE A 172 8.39 0.91 -18.61
CA ILE A 172 9.24 -0.29 -18.75
C ILE A 172 8.72 -1.43 -17.88
N PRO A 173 8.60 -1.32 -16.55
CA PRO A 173 8.07 -2.42 -15.74
C PRO A 173 6.60 -2.72 -16.06
N SER A 174 5.80 -1.73 -16.50
CA SER A 174 4.41 -1.96 -16.93
C SER A 174 4.34 -2.84 -18.18
N LEU A 175 5.21 -2.61 -19.16
CA LEU A 175 5.32 -3.42 -20.36
C LEU A 175 5.81 -4.85 -20.05
N ILE A 176 6.81 -4.98 -19.19
CA ILE A 176 7.29 -6.27 -18.70
C ILE A 176 6.15 -7.05 -18.05
N PHE A 177 5.39 -6.42 -17.15
CA PHE A 177 4.25 -7.04 -16.49
C PHE A 177 3.20 -7.50 -17.49
N LEU A 178 2.84 -6.64 -18.46
CA LEU A 178 1.89 -6.95 -19.52
C LEU A 178 2.30 -8.18 -20.35
N ILE A 179 3.59 -8.28 -20.71
CA ILE A 179 4.14 -9.42 -21.46
C ILE A 179 4.10 -10.69 -20.59
N LEU A 180 4.55 -10.61 -19.35
CA LEU A 180 4.64 -11.77 -18.45
C LEU A 180 3.26 -12.34 -18.08
N LEU A 181 2.22 -11.52 -18.02
CA LEU A 181 0.84 -11.97 -17.77
C LEU A 181 0.33 -12.96 -18.84
N ARG A 182 0.94 -13.02 -20.03
CA ARG A 182 0.60 -14.01 -21.05
C ARG A 182 0.97 -15.45 -20.65
N PHE A 183 1.96 -15.60 -19.77
CA PHE A 183 2.47 -16.90 -19.31
C PHE A 183 1.81 -17.42 -18.04
N VAL A 184 0.87 -16.68 -17.49
CA VAL A 184 0.16 -17.02 -16.26
C VAL A 184 -1.22 -17.57 -16.64
N PRO A 185 -1.67 -18.74 -16.08
CA PRO A 185 -3.01 -19.25 -16.32
C PRO A 185 -4.07 -18.39 -15.63
N GLU A 186 -5.35 -18.59 -15.96
CA GLU A 186 -6.42 -18.00 -15.18
C GLU A 186 -6.60 -18.74 -13.83
N SER A 187 -7.21 -18.08 -12.85
CA SER A 187 -7.46 -18.67 -11.54
C SER A 187 -8.36 -19.90 -11.65
N PRO A 188 -7.91 -21.08 -11.14
CA PRO A 188 -8.75 -22.27 -11.16
C PRO A 188 -10.00 -22.12 -10.29
N ARG A 189 -9.91 -21.39 -9.18
CA ARG A 189 -11.05 -21.10 -8.32
C ARG A 189 -12.08 -20.26 -9.06
N TRP A 190 -11.66 -19.23 -9.78
CA TRP A 190 -12.55 -18.40 -10.57
C TRP A 190 -13.22 -19.18 -11.72
N LEU A 191 -12.46 -20.04 -12.42
CA LEU A 191 -12.98 -20.88 -13.51
C LEU A 191 -14.10 -21.78 -13.01
N ILE A 192 -13.97 -22.38 -11.81
CA ILE A 192 -15.00 -23.24 -11.20
C ILE A 192 -16.21 -22.41 -10.75
N LEU A 193 -15.97 -21.35 -9.99
CA LEU A 193 -17.05 -20.62 -9.29
C LEU A 193 -17.90 -19.76 -10.24
N HIS A 194 -17.25 -19.11 -11.23
CA HIS A 194 -17.92 -18.11 -12.07
C HIS A 194 -18.18 -18.55 -13.51
N LYS A 195 -17.42 -19.55 -14.01
CA LYS A 195 -17.54 -19.99 -15.43
C LYS A 195 -17.96 -21.46 -15.58
N ALA A 196 -17.95 -22.23 -14.51
CA ALA A 196 -18.20 -23.69 -14.54
C ALA A 196 -17.28 -24.43 -15.55
N GLN A 197 -16.06 -23.89 -15.79
CA GLN A 197 -15.06 -24.45 -16.70
C GLN A 197 -14.16 -25.43 -15.95
N HIS A 198 -14.73 -26.58 -15.59
CA HIS A 198 -14.06 -27.59 -14.76
C HIS A 198 -12.82 -28.18 -15.41
N ASP A 199 -12.80 -28.40 -16.75
CA ASP A 199 -11.68 -29.01 -17.44
C ASP A 199 -10.45 -28.08 -17.49
N GLU A 200 -10.65 -26.78 -17.69
CA GLU A 200 -9.57 -25.79 -17.68
C GLU A 200 -9.02 -25.60 -16.28
N ALA A 201 -9.90 -25.51 -15.29
CA ALA A 201 -9.54 -25.46 -13.87
C ALA A 201 -8.73 -26.70 -13.46
N ARG A 202 -9.13 -27.90 -13.89
CA ARG A 202 -8.42 -29.15 -13.63
C ARG A 202 -7.00 -29.12 -14.17
N LYS A 203 -6.81 -28.66 -15.42
CA LYS A 203 -5.46 -28.51 -16.01
C LYS A 203 -4.58 -27.60 -15.18
N THR A 204 -5.11 -26.47 -14.72
CA THR A 204 -4.36 -25.52 -13.89
C THR A 204 -4.04 -26.13 -12.52
N LEU A 205 -5.00 -26.77 -11.86
CA LEU A 205 -4.79 -27.43 -10.57
C LEU A 205 -3.77 -28.56 -10.64
N GLN A 206 -3.75 -29.37 -11.71
CA GLN A 206 -2.72 -30.39 -11.96
C GLN A 206 -1.31 -29.79 -12.03
N LEU A 207 -1.16 -28.58 -12.61
CA LEU A 207 0.10 -27.87 -12.62
C LEU A 207 0.49 -27.27 -11.25
N VAL A 208 -0.45 -27.11 -10.34
CA VAL A 208 -0.23 -26.61 -8.97
C VAL A 208 0.08 -27.76 -8.01
N ASN A 209 -0.70 -28.82 -8.06
CA ASN A 209 -0.58 -29.97 -7.16
C ASN A 209 -1.03 -31.25 -7.87
N LEU A 210 -0.07 -32.01 -8.40
CA LEU A 210 -0.31 -33.17 -9.23
C LEU A 210 -1.05 -34.32 -8.50
N GLU A 211 -0.84 -34.45 -7.18
CA GLU A 211 -1.40 -35.57 -6.40
C GLU A 211 -2.73 -35.21 -5.72
N GLY A 212 -2.96 -33.91 -5.41
CA GLY A 212 -4.12 -33.45 -4.62
C GLY A 212 -5.12 -32.56 -5.38
N TYR A 213 -5.03 -32.45 -6.69
CA TYR A 213 -5.87 -31.50 -7.46
C TYR A 213 -7.35 -31.84 -7.44
N GLU A 214 -7.73 -33.14 -7.38
CA GLU A 214 -9.14 -33.54 -7.32
C GLU A 214 -9.77 -33.19 -5.98
N GLN A 215 -9.04 -33.39 -4.88
CA GLN A 215 -9.50 -32.98 -3.56
C GLN A 215 -9.63 -31.46 -3.45
N GLU A 216 -8.67 -30.70 -4.00
CA GLU A 216 -8.76 -29.24 -4.01
C GLU A 216 -9.95 -28.76 -4.86
N MET A 217 -10.22 -29.39 -6.00
CA MET A 217 -11.37 -29.10 -6.84
C MET A 217 -12.68 -29.38 -6.09
N ALA A 218 -12.78 -30.52 -5.39
CA ALA A 218 -13.93 -30.88 -4.56
C ALA A 218 -14.14 -29.86 -3.42
N ASN A 219 -13.07 -29.44 -2.77
CA ASN A 219 -13.10 -28.43 -1.71
C ASN A 219 -13.61 -27.07 -2.22
N ILE A 220 -13.19 -26.65 -3.41
CA ILE A 220 -13.66 -25.38 -4.03
C ILE A 220 -15.16 -25.45 -4.31
N ILE A 221 -15.65 -26.57 -4.85
CA ILE A 221 -17.08 -26.78 -5.17
C ILE A 221 -17.90 -26.83 -3.87
N ALA A 222 -17.41 -27.52 -2.83
CA ALA A 222 -18.07 -27.58 -1.54
C ALA A 222 -18.21 -26.20 -0.88
N ALA A 223 -17.12 -25.40 -0.91
CA ALA A 223 -17.13 -24.04 -0.38
C ALA A 223 -18.17 -23.13 -1.09
N LYS A 224 -18.38 -23.30 -2.40
CA LYS A 224 -19.43 -22.58 -3.13
C LYS A 224 -20.82 -22.88 -2.57
N ASN A 225 -21.11 -24.17 -2.36
CA ASN A 225 -22.40 -24.61 -1.87
C ASN A 225 -22.68 -24.14 -0.43
N GLU A 226 -21.64 -23.91 0.37
CA GLU A 226 -21.74 -23.34 1.71
C GLU A 226 -21.98 -21.83 1.66
N GLU A 227 -21.24 -21.08 0.81
CA GLU A 227 -21.44 -19.64 0.62
C GLU A 227 -22.84 -19.30 0.11
N GLU A 228 -23.44 -20.14 -0.76
CA GLU A 228 -24.81 -19.96 -1.27
C GLU A 228 -25.89 -20.22 -0.18
N LYS A 229 -25.58 -21.00 0.86
CA LYS A 229 -26.49 -21.24 2.00
C LYS A 229 -26.44 -20.14 3.06
N ASP A 230 -25.32 -19.41 3.15
CA ASP A 230 -25.10 -18.38 4.18
C ASP A 230 -25.59 -16.99 3.69
N VAL A 231 -26.87 -16.92 3.30
CA VAL A 231 -27.54 -15.71 2.77
C VAL A 231 -27.68 -14.58 3.80
N ASN A 232 -27.42 -14.85 5.10
CA ASN A 232 -27.51 -13.88 6.19
C ASN A 232 -26.17 -13.19 6.48
N ALA A 233 -25.65 -12.42 5.53
CA ALA A 233 -24.48 -11.56 5.78
C ALA A 233 -24.83 -10.50 6.83
N GLU A 234 -24.39 -10.69 8.07
CA GLU A 234 -24.60 -9.72 9.15
C GLU A 234 -24.11 -8.31 8.76
N SER A 235 -24.81 -7.29 9.25
CA SER A 235 -24.40 -5.89 9.02
C SER A 235 -23.23 -5.54 9.94
N LEU A 236 -22.18 -4.93 9.37
CA LEU A 236 -21.05 -4.40 10.15
C LEU A 236 -21.49 -3.32 11.15
N PHE A 237 -22.64 -2.66 10.90
CA PHE A 237 -23.19 -1.61 11.78
C PHE A 237 -24.00 -2.14 12.96
N ASN A 238 -24.09 -3.46 13.15
CA ASN A 238 -24.66 -4.06 14.34
C ASN A 238 -23.87 -3.59 15.58
N LYS A 239 -24.59 -3.39 16.72
CA LYS A 239 -23.98 -2.98 18.00
C LYS A 239 -22.79 -3.86 18.41
N ARG A 240 -22.85 -5.15 18.11
CA ARG A 240 -21.80 -6.14 18.37
C ARG A 240 -20.45 -5.78 17.73
N TYR A 241 -20.45 -5.14 16.56
CA TYR A 241 -19.23 -4.86 15.79
C TYR A 241 -18.75 -3.42 15.89
N ARG A 242 -19.43 -2.57 16.69
CA ARG A 242 -19.06 -1.15 16.84
C ARG A 242 -17.65 -0.95 17.37
N PHE A 243 -17.26 -1.73 18.36
CA PHE A 243 -15.91 -1.59 18.94
C PHE A 243 -14.82 -2.05 17.96
N PRO A 244 -14.87 -3.24 17.33
CA PRO A 244 -13.94 -3.59 16.26
C PRO A 244 -13.91 -2.59 15.11
N ALA A 245 -15.05 -2.07 14.67
CA ALA A 245 -15.11 -1.04 13.62
C ALA A 245 -14.42 0.26 14.06
N THR A 246 -14.62 0.70 15.30
CA THR A 246 -13.93 1.87 15.86
C THR A 246 -12.42 1.64 15.92
N LEU A 247 -11.96 0.45 16.33
CA LEU A 247 -10.54 0.10 16.35
C LEU A 247 -9.94 0.17 14.94
N ALA A 248 -10.62 -0.37 13.92
CA ALA A 248 -10.15 -0.34 12.54
C ALA A 248 -10.04 1.09 12.00
N ILE A 249 -11.07 1.93 12.26
CA ILE A 249 -11.06 3.35 11.87
C ILE A 249 -9.93 4.10 12.56
N LEU A 250 -9.81 3.99 13.88
CA LEU A 250 -8.76 4.69 14.64
C LEU A 250 -7.37 4.23 14.24
N PHE A 251 -7.18 2.94 14.01
CA PHE A 251 -5.89 2.42 13.57
C PHE A 251 -5.49 2.99 12.21
N ALA A 252 -6.42 2.95 11.23
CA ALA A 252 -6.20 3.49 9.89
C ALA A 252 -5.98 5.01 9.91
N PHE A 253 -6.72 5.73 10.76
CA PHE A 253 -6.56 7.17 10.98
C PHE A 253 -5.17 7.49 11.53
N PHE A 254 -4.76 6.89 12.65
CA PHE A 254 -3.46 7.14 13.25
C PHE A 254 -2.29 6.74 12.34
N ASN A 255 -2.45 5.67 11.56
CA ASN A 255 -1.46 5.28 10.59
C ASN A 255 -1.17 6.42 9.60
N GLN A 256 -2.17 7.16 9.16
CA GLN A 256 -2.00 8.23 8.18
C GLN A 256 -1.58 9.59 8.80
N VAL A 257 -2.13 9.94 9.96
CA VAL A 257 -1.71 11.17 10.67
C VAL A 257 -0.33 11.05 11.33
N SER A 258 0.36 9.92 11.17
CA SER A 258 1.79 9.81 11.41
C SER A 258 2.64 10.62 10.43
N GLY A 259 2.05 11.03 9.29
CA GLY A 259 2.74 11.76 8.23
C GLY A 259 3.44 10.88 7.19
N ILE A 260 3.23 9.55 7.21
CA ILE A 260 3.95 8.62 6.31
C ILE A 260 3.78 8.99 4.83
N ASN A 261 2.55 9.27 4.38
CA ASN A 261 2.31 9.63 2.99
C ASN A 261 2.84 11.04 2.65
N ALA A 262 2.85 11.97 3.60
CA ALA A 262 3.54 13.25 3.41
C ALA A 262 5.05 13.02 3.14
N ILE A 263 5.68 12.13 3.90
CA ILE A 263 7.10 11.82 3.71
C ILE A 263 7.32 11.07 2.40
N ILE A 264 6.52 10.04 2.07
CA ILE A 264 6.69 9.26 0.83
C ILE A 264 6.54 10.14 -0.42
N TYR A 265 5.52 11.00 -0.47
CA TYR A 265 5.24 11.84 -1.63
C TYR A 265 6.10 13.08 -1.75
N TYR A 266 6.60 13.62 -0.63
CA TYR A 266 7.28 14.92 -0.58
C TYR A 266 8.69 14.85 0.03
N ALA A 267 9.31 13.65 0.15
CA ALA A 267 10.63 13.51 0.75
C ALA A 267 11.69 14.45 0.14
N PRO A 268 11.85 14.58 -1.20
CA PRO A 268 12.82 15.51 -1.76
C PRO A 268 12.52 16.97 -1.36
N ARG A 269 11.25 17.38 -1.31
CA ARG A 269 10.83 18.71 -0.85
C ARG A 269 11.21 18.94 0.61
N ILE A 270 10.93 17.97 1.48
CA ILE A 270 11.26 18.05 2.92
C ILE A 270 12.78 18.22 3.08
N PHE A 271 13.58 17.49 2.33
CA PHE A 271 15.03 17.58 2.37
C PHE A 271 15.56 18.92 1.79
N THR A 272 14.95 19.43 0.74
CA THR A 272 15.33 20.77 0.24
C THR A 272 14.91 21.88 1.21
N MET A 273 13.77 21.76 1.89
CA MET A 273 13.39 22.66 2.99
C MET A 273 14.38 22.59 4.17
N ALA A 274 15.00 21.41 4.38
CA ALA A 274 16.04 21.21 5.38
C ALA A 274 17.44 21.67 4.89
N GLY A 275 17.55 22.28 3.70
CA GLY A 275 18.77 22.87 3.18
C GLY A 275 19.63 21.95 2.30
N LEU A 276 19.15 20.74 1.93
CA LEU A 276 19.86 19.89 0.98
C LEU A 276 19.66 20.38 -0.47
N GLY A 277 20.73 20.31 -1.28
CA GLY A 277 20.63 20.48 -2.72
C GLY A 277 19.82 19.37 -3.39
N LYS A 278 19.26 19.63 -4.58
CA LYS A 278 18.36 18.68 -5.28
C LYS A 278 18.89 17.26 -5.40
N SER A 279 20.16 17.09 -5.81
CA SER A 279 20.75 15.75 -5.97
C SER A 279 20.89 15.02 -4.63
N ALA A 280 21.33 15.73 -3.57
CA ALA A 280 21.42 15.16 -2.22
C ALA A 280 20.04 14.80 -1.66
N ALA A 281 19.01 15.60 -1.94
CA ALA A 281 17.65 15.33 -1.53
C ALA A 281 17.08 14.05 -2.19
N LEU A 282 17.31 13.86 -3.49
CA LEU A 282 16.90 12.65 -4.20
C LEU A 282 17.67 11.39 -3.70
N LEU A 283 18.97 11.53 -3.44
CA LEU A 283 19.78 10.46 -2.87
C LEU A 283 19.29 10.08 -1.46
N SER A 284 19.03 11.07 -0.61
CA SER A 284 18.47 10.86 0.73
C SER A 284 17.10 10.16 0.69
N THR A 285 16.29 10.51 -0.30
CA THR A 285 14.99 9.86 -0.54
C THR A 285 15.17 8.39 -0.93
N THR A 286 16.20 8.05 -1.72
CA THR A 286 16.56 6.65 -2.01
C THR A 286 16.93 5.91 -0.72
N GLY A 287 17.65 6.54 0.20
CA GLY A 287 17.94 5.99 1.52
C GLY A 287 16.68 5.68 2.34
N ILE A 288 15.66 6.55 2.29
CA ILE A 288 14.34 6.27 2.89
C ILE A 288 13.73 4.98 2.31
N GLY A 289 13.78 4.80 0.99
CA GLY A 289 13.29 3.59 0.33
C GLY A 289 14.04 2.32 0.78
N ALA A 290 15.36 2.41 0.90
CA ALA A 290 16.19 1.29 1.35
C ALA A 290 15.89 0.89 2.81
N VAL A 291 15.76 1.87 3.71
CA VAL A 291 15.38 1.64 5.11
C VAL A 291 13.97 1.06 5.20
N ASN A 292 13.02 1.58 4.40
CA ASN A 292 11.65 1.06 4.34
C ASN A 292 11.64 -0.43 3.94
N LEU A 293 12.36 -0.80 2.90
CA LEU A 293 12.47 -2.19 2.46
C LEU A 293 13.08 -3.08 3.57
N ALA A 294 14.21 -2.68 4.14
CA ALA A 294 14.90 -3.46 5.16
C ALA A 294 14.03 -3.70 6.39
N PHE A 295 13.42 -2.64 6.93
CA PHE A 295 12.63 -2.74 8.16
C PHE A 295 11.26 -3.37 7.94
N THR A 296 10.65 -3.25 6.75
CA THR A 296 9.44 -4.02 6.40
C THR A 296 9.74 -5.52 6.36
N MET A 297 10.89 -5.93 5.80
CA MET A 297 11.29 -7.34 5.81
C MET A 297 11.56 -7.86 7.22
N LEU A 298 12.23 -7.08 8.05
CA LEU A 298 12.44 -7.43 9.46
C LEU A 298 11.11 -7.55 10.21
N ALA A 299 10.16 -6.65 9.96
CA ALA A 299 8.85 -6.67 10.61
C ALA A 299 8.08 -7.97 10.37
N ILE A 300 8.13 -8.52 9.16
CA ILE A 300 7.48 -9.79 8.82
C ILE A 300 7.97 -10.94 9.71
N TRP A 301 9.25 -10.93 10.10
CA TRP A 301 9.83 -11.96 10.96
C TRP A 301 9.46 -11.77 12.43
N PHE A 302 9.33 -10.52 12.86
CA PHE A 302 9.12 -10.18 14.27
C PHE A 302 7.66 -10.02 14.68
N ILE A 303 6.72 -9.84 13.73
CA ILE A 303 5.31 -9.60 14.04
C ILE A 303 4.67 -10.74 14.85
N ASP A 304 5.04 -11.99 14.55
CA ASP A 304 4.54 -13.18 15.26
C ASP A 304 5.32 -13.47 16.55
N SER A 305 6.55 -13.00 16.66
CA SER A 305 7.39 -13.22 17.86
C SER A 305 7.15 -12.18 18.96
N LEU A 306 7.01 -10.89 18.61
CA LEU A 306 6.83 -9.79 19.55
C LEU A 306 5.37 -9.47 19.86
N GLY A 307 4.46 -9.73 18.91
CA GLY A 307 3.05 -9.37 19.01
C GLY A 307 2.73 -7.96 18.50
N ARG A 308 1.46 -7.76 18.17
CA ARG A 308 0.99 -6.55 17.46
C ARG A 308 1.02 -5.32 18.38
N LYS A 309 0.54 -5.44 19.61
CA LYS A 309 0.47 -4.33 20.57
C LYS A 309 1.86 -3.83 20.98
N LYS A 310 2.82 -4.73 21.24
CA LYS A 310 4.19 -4.36 21.61
C LYS A 310 4.91 -3.63 20.48
N LEU A 311 4.78 -4.12 19.24
CA LEU A 311 5.36 -3.47 18.07
C LEU A 311 4.80 -2.04 17.90
N MET A 312 3.49 -1.87 18.04
CA MET A 312 2.85 -0.56 17.95
C MET A 312 3.27 0.38 19.07
N PHE A 313 3.45 -0.13 20.28
CA PHE A 313 3.89 0.68 21.41
C PHE A 313 5.31 1.22 21.19
N VAL A 314 6.26 0.35 20.85
CA VAL A 314 7.64 0.73 20.55
C VAL A 314 7.72 1.66 19.33
N GLY A 315 6.95 1.34 18.29
CA GLY A 315 6.85 2.20 17.10
C GLY A 315 6.34 3.59 17.43
N SER A 316 5.26 3.71 18.20
CA SER A 316 4.70 5.01 18.60
C SER A 316 5.70 5.87 19.34
N LEU A 317 6.46 5.29 20.29
CA LEU A 317 7.52 6.01 21.01
C LEU A 317 8.62 6.50 20.07
N GLY A 318 9.08 5.65 19.15
CA GLY A 318 10.09 6.02 18.16
C GLY A 318 9.60 7.14 17.24
N LEU A 319 8.35 7.09 16.79
CA LEU A 319 7.74 8.11 15.93
C LEU A 319 7.58 9.45 16.67
N ILE A 320 7.17 9.45 17.94
CA ILE A 320 7.08 10.67 18.77
C ILE A 320 8.44 11.35 18.85
N VAL A 321 9.48 10.60 19.19
CA VAL A 321 10.83 11.14 19.38
C VAL A 321 11.38 11.67 18.05
N THR A 322 11.30 10.89 16.99
CA THR A 322 11.88 11.28 15.68
C THR A 322 11.16 12.47 15.06
N LEU A 323 9.83 12.48 15.07
CA LEU A 323 9.03 13.61 14.55
C LEU A 323 9.21 14.86 15.40
N GLY A 324 9.30 14.72 16.72
CA GLY A 324 9.58 15.83 17.63
C GLY A 324 10.94 16.46 17.38
N LEU A 325 11.97 15.64 17.15
CA LEU A 325 13.32 16.12 16.81
C LEU A 325 13.38 16.76 15.42
N VAL A 326 12.64 16.23 14.43
CA VAL A 326 12.49 16.86 13.12
C VAL A 326 11.81 18.23 13.27
N ALA A 327 10.70 18.31 14.01
CA ALA A 327 10.01 19.58 14.27
C ALA A 327 10.95 20.58 14.95
N TYR A 328 11.69 20.15 15.98
CA TYR A 328 12.67 20.99 16.67
C TYR A 328 13.75 21.51 15.72
N SER A 329 14.25 20.68 14.79
CA SER A 329 15.25 21.10 13.81
C SER A 329 14.74 22.24 12.94
N PHE A 330 13.46 22.23 12.54
CA PHE A 330 12.83 23.31 11.78
C PHE A 330 12.61 24.58 12.62
N TYR A 331 12.30 24.45 13.92
CA TYR A 331 12.13 25.61 14.81
C TYR A 331 13.45 26.29 15.19
N ALA A 332 14.53 25.52 15.32
CA ALA A 332 15.83 26.05 15.72
C ALA A 332 16.48 26.96 14.68
N GLY A 333 15.97 27.02 13.45
CA GLY A 333 16.46 27.91 12.38
C GLY A 333 17.85 27.60 11.83
N ASN A 334 18.61 26.75 12.50
CA ASN A 334 19.91 26.26 12.05
C ASN A 334 19.76 24.80 11.58
N ILE A 335 19.07 24.63 10.47
CA ILE A 335 18.68 23.31 9.95
C ILE A 335 19.89 22.65 9.32
N ASN A 336 20.29 21.49 9.85
CA ASN A 336 21.25 20.62 9.21
C ASN A 336 20.49 19.53 8.44
N GLY A 337 20.48 19.62 7.10
CA GLY A 337 19.78 18.70 6.21
C GLY A 337 20.18 17.24 6.40
N ASN A 338 21.46 16.97 6.67
CA ASN A 338 21.91 15.60 6.95
C ASN A 338 21.29 15.07 8.26
N TYR A 339 21.16 15.89 9.28
CA TYR A 339 20.54 15.47 10.55
C TYR A 339 19.06 15.15 10.35
N VAL A 340 18.32 15.99 9.63
CA VAL A 340 16.91 15.72 9.26
C VAL A 340 16.79 14.43 8.44
N THR A 341 17.73 14.18 7.54
CA THR A 341 17.78 12.95 6.75
C THR A 341 17.88 11.70 7.65
N TYR A 342 18.82 11.68 8.59
CA TYR A 342 18.98 10.57 9.53
C TYR A 342 17.73 10.39 10.41
N LEU A 343 17.14 11.46 10.90
CA LEU A 343 15.92 11.39 11.71
C LEU A 343 14.74 10.80 10.93
N LEU A 344 14.57 11.19 9.66
CA LEU A 344 13.52 10.64 8.81
C LEU A 344 13.79 9.18 8.42
N MET A 345 15.03 8.77 8.24
CA MET A 345 15.38 7.36 8.06
C MET A 345 15.03 6.53 9.31
N VAL A 346 15.32 7.05 10.50
CA VAL A 346 14.95 6.41 11.77
C VAL A 346 13.42 6.39 11.95
N TYR A 347 12.74 7.47 11.59
CA TYR A 347 11.28 7.52 11.54
C TYR A 347 10.71 6.39 10.66
N ILE A 348 11.22 6.25 9.43
CA ILE A 348 10.78 5.20 8.49
C ILE A 348 11.04 3.82 9.06
N ALA A 349 12.18 3.61 9.73
CA ALA A 349 12.50 2.34 10.38
C ALA A 349 11.45 1.97 11.44
N PHE A 350 11.12 2.89 12.35
CA PHE A 350 10.07 2.67 13.34
C PHE A 350 8.69 2.49 12.73
N PHE A 351 8.35 3.26 11.70
CA PHE A 351 7.08 3.13 10.99
C PHE A 351 6.95 1.77 10.30
N ALA A 352 7.92 1.39 9.48
CA ALA A 352 7.91 0.15 8.71
C ALA A 352 7.89 -1.09 9.61
N PHE A 353 8.65 -1.04 10.72
CA PHE A 353 8.71 -2.14 11.70
C PHE A 353 7.44 -2.28 12.54
N SER A 354 6.64 -1.24 12.68
CA SER A 354 5.42 -1.22 13.49
C SER A 354 4.15 -1.04 12.67
N GLN A 355 3.76 0.21 12.43
CA GLN A 355 2.50 0.57 11.80
C GLN A 355 2.35 -0.02 10.39
N GLY A 356 3.42 0.03 9.59
CA GLY A 356 3.41 -0.45 8.21
C GLY A 356 3.13 -1.95 8.10
N ALA A 357 3.66 -2.73 9.04
CA ALA A 357 3.46 -4.18 9.08
C ALA A 357 2.18 -4.59 9.80
N VAL A 358 1.85 -3.92 10.91
CA VAL A 358 0.80 -4.37 11.83
C VAL A 358 -0.60 -4.06 11.33
N ILE A 359 -0.80 -2.93 10.59
CA ILE A 359 -2.14 -2.42 10.26
C ILE A 359 -3.03 -3.46 9.57
N TRP A 360 -2.55 -4.09 8.52
CA TRP A 360 -3.37 -4.99 7.70
C TRP A 360 -3.64 -6.32 8.43
N VAL A 361 -2.65 -6.80 9.18
CA VAL A 361 -2.77 -8.01 9.99
C VAL A 361 -3.79 -7.78 11.12
N PHE A 362 -3.63 -6.69 11.87
CA PHE A 362 -4.52 -6.37 12.98
C PHE A 362 -5.98 -6.18 12.52
N ILE A 363 -6.21 -5.40 11.46
CA ILE A 363 -7.57 -5.21 10.92
C ILE A 363 -8.19 -6.55 10.48
N SER A 364 -7.39 -7.47 9.95
CA SER A 364 -7.90 -8.79 9.55
C SER A 364 -8.22 -9.71 10.74
N GLU A 365 -7.55 -9.52 11.87
CA GLU A 365 -7.68 -10.35 13.07
C GLU A 365 -8.82 -9.93 14.00
N ILE A 366 -9.22 -8.65 14.01
CA ILE A 366 -10.25 -8.13 14.93
C ILE A 366 -11.69 -8.39 14.49
N PHE A 367 -11.91 -8.86 13.27
CA PHE A 367 -13.25 -9.14 12.77
C PHE A 367 -13.49 -10.67 12.63
N PRO A 368 -14.66 -11.17 13.09
CA PRO A 368 -15.06 -12.55 12.82
C PRO A 368 -15.29 -12.78 11.33
N ASN A 369 -15.25 -14.05 10.92
CA ASN A 369 -15.35 -14.46 9.51
C ASN A 369 -16.53 -13.84 8.76
N GLN A 370 -17.70 -13.76 9.40
CA GLN A 370 -18.97 -13.27 8.82
C GLN A 370 -18.90 -11.81 8.33
N VAL A 371 -18.14 -10.95 9.01
CA VAL A 371 -18.04 -9.50 8.69
C VAL A 371 -16.62 -9.06 8.35
N ARG A 372 -15.64 -9.98 8.30
CA ARG A 372 -14.22 -9.66 8.10
C ARG A 372 -13.96 -8.88 6.81
N ALA A 373 -14.54 -9.29 5.70
CA ALA A 373 -14.39 -8.60 4.42
C ALA A 373 -14.90 -7.15 4.50
N LYS A 374 -16.06 -6.95 5.14
CA LYS A 374 -16.64 -5.61 5.34
C LYS A 374 -15.77 -4.76 6.28
N GLY A 375 -15.23 -5.37 7.35
CA GLY A 375 -14.32 -4.69 8.29
C GLY A 375 -12.99 -4.28 7.65
N GLN A 376 -12.40 -5.15 6.86
CA GLN A 376 -11.19 -4.84 6.08
C GLN A 376 -11.44 -3.72 5.06
N THR A 377 -12.60 -3.74 4.39
CA THR A 377 -13.00 -2.67 3.48
C THR A 377 -13.13 -1.33 4.22
N LEU A 378 -13.74 -1.31 5.41
CA LEU A 378 -13.86 -0.10 6.24
C LEU A 378 -12.48 0.45 6.62
N GLY A 379 -11.58 -0.41 7.12
CA GLY A 379 -10.22 -0.02 7.48
C GLY A 379 -9.43 0.51 6.28
N SER A 380 -9.49 -0.20 5.14
CA SER A 380 -8.82 0.22 3.90
C SER A 380 -9.39 1.53 3.36
N PHE A 381 -10.69 1.71 3.37
CA PHE A 381 -11.33 2.95 2.94
C PHE A 381 -10.88 4.14 3.81
N THR A 382 -10.91 3.99 5.13
CA THR A 382 -10.42 5.02 6.06
C THR A 382 -8.96 5.35 5.81
N HIS A 383 -8.11 4.32 5.62
CA HIS A 383 -6.69 4.49 5.34
C HIS A 383 -6.45 5.34 4.08
N TRP A 384 -7.07 5.00 2.96
CA TRP A 384 -6.86 5.71 1.71
C TRP A 384 -7.48 7.10 1.68
N VAL A 385 -8.63 7.31 2.30
CA VAL A 385 -9.24 8.64 2.47
C VAL A 385 -8.31 9.54 3.28
N MET A 386 -7.79 9.05 4.40
CA MET A 386 -6.86 9.82 5.23
C MET A 386 -5.52 10.06 4.51
N ALA A 387 -5.01 9.07 3.77
CA ALA A 387 -3.83 9.25 2.92
C ALA A 387 -4.02 10.38 1.90
N THR A 388 -5.19 10.42 1.25
CA THR A 388 -5.57 11.48 0.31
C THR A 388 -5.58 12.85 0.98
N ILE A 389 -6.21 12.96 2.17
CA ILE A 389 -6.28 14.21 2.93
C ILE A 389 -4.89 14.70 3.30
N ILE A 390 -4.01 13.84 3.80
CA ILE A 390 -2.63 14.20 4.18
C ILE A 390 -1.83 14.63 2.94
N ALA A 391 -1.88 13.87 1.85
CA ALA A 391 -1.15 14.21 0.64
C ALA A 391 -1.66 15.51 -0.01
N PHE A 392 -2.97 15.75 0.04
CA PHE A 392 -3.59 16.99 -0.46
C PHE A 392 -3.20 18.21 0.36
N SER A 393 -3.26 18.10 1.69
CA SER A 393 -3.10 19.25 2.59
C SER A 393 -1.64 19.62 2.88
N PHE A 394 -0.70 18.67 2.70
CA PHE A 394 0.69 18.85 3.12
C PHE A 394 1.38 20.08 2.47
N PRO A 395 1.32 20.33 1.14
CA PRO A 395 1.95 21.50 0.55
C PRO A 395 1.43 22.81 1.13
N TYR A 396 0.11 22.93 1.26
CA TYR A 396 -0.53 24.13 1.81
C TYR A 396 -0.16 24.35 3.29
N ILE A 397 -0.19 23.30 4.10
CA ILE A 397 0.13 23.41 5.53
C ILE A 397 1.61 23.77 5.73
N THR A 398 2.53 23.14 4.98
CA THR A 398 3.95 23.43 5.10
C THR A 398 4.32 24.83 4.58
N ASP A 399 3.64 25.34 3.57
CA ASP A 399 3.82 26.71 3.10
C ASP A 399 3.34 27.76 4.13
N LYS A 400 2.15 27.54 4.72
CA LYS A 400 1.53 28.50 5.65
C LYS A 400 2.08 28.45 7.07
N LEU A 401 2.33 27.26 7.58
CA LEU A 401 2.72 27.05 8.98
C LEU A 401 4.19 26.68 9.16
N GLY A 402 4.87 26.33 8.05
CA GLY A 402 6.27 25.86 8.07
C GLY A 402 6.41 24.40 8.51
N GLY A 403 7.60 23.84 8.23
CA GLY A 403 7.91 22.46 8.55
C GLY A 403 7.82 22.13 10.04
N GLY A 404 8.26 23.06 10.90
CA GLY A 404 8.23 22.86 12.36
C GLY A 404 6.84 22.52 12.89
N HIS A 405 5.83 23.33 12.57
CA HIS A 405 4.45 23.10 13.02
C HIS A 405 3.85 21.84 12.40
N THR A 406 4.18 21.56 11.12
CA THR A 406 3.68 20.38 10.43
C THR A 406 4.19 19.08 11.08
N PHE A 407 5.49 18.97 11.34
CA PHE A 407 6.05 17.79 11.99
C PHE A 407 5.67 17.70 13.48
N MET A 408 5.50 18.84 14.16
CA MET A 408 4.99 18.86 15.54
C MET A 408 3.55 18.32 15.59
N PHE A 409 2.69 18.69 14.65
CA PHE A 409 1.34 18.12 14.55
C PHE A 409 1.38 16.58 14.44
N PHE A 410 2.22 16.04 13.55
CA PHE A 410 2.38 14.58 13.43
C PHE A 410 2.91 13.94 14.74
N ALA A 411 3.87 14.59 15.41
CA ALA A 411 4.39 14.11 16.69
C ALA A 411 3.30 14.05 17.78
N VAL A 412 2.47 15.10 17.89
CA VAL A 412 1.36 15.14 18.84
C VAL A 412 0.33 14.06 18.53
N MET A 413 0.01 13.81 17.24
CA MET A 413 -0.89 12.75 16.84
C MET A 413 -0.35 11.37 17.22
N MET A 414 0.97 11.17 17.22
CA MET A 414 1.59 9.91 17.68
C MET A 414 1.51 9.75 19.21
N VAL A 415 1.43 10.84 19.98
CA VAL A 415 1.12 10.74 21.41
C VAL A 415 -0.31 10.21 21.62
N PHE A 416 -1.29 10.73 20.87
CA PHE A 416 -2.66 10.19 20.90
C PHE A 416 -2.72 8.73 20.44
N GLN A 417 -1.95 8.37 19.42
CA GLN A 417 -1.81 6.97 19.00
C GLN A 417 -1.25 6.10 20.14
N LEU A 418 -0.22 6.54 20.85
CA LEU A 418 0.34 5.80 21.97
C LEU A 418 -0.72 5.53 23.06
N VAL A 419 -1.55 6.52 23.36
CA VAL A 419 -2.70 6.39 24.30
C VAL A 419 -3.72 5.38 23.74
N PHE A 420 -4.04 5.44 22.45
CA PHE A 420 -4.91 4.48 21.77
C PHE A 420 -4.37 3.05 21.90
N VAL A 421 -3.09 2.84 21.57
CA VAL A 421 -2.44 1.53 21.67
C VAL A 421 -2.45 1.00 23.11
N TRP A 422 -2.14 1.87 24.06
CA TRP A 422 -2.11 1.49 25.47
C TRP A 422 -3.48 1.09 26.02
N ARG A 423 -4.53 1.91 25.78
CA ARG A 423 -5.85 1.76 26.39
C ARG A 423 -6.82 0.90 25.61
N MET A 424 -6.79 0.98 24.28
CA MET A 424 -7.85 0.38 23.45
C MET A 424 -7.39 -0.83 22.64
N MET A 425 -6.12 -0.86 22.19
CA MET A 425 -5.65 -1.92 21.31
C MET A 425 -5.47 -3.24 22.08
N PRO A 426 -6.19 -4.33 21.76
CA PRO A 426 -5.95 -5.65 22.33
C PRO A 426 -4.71 -6.28 21.68
N GLU A 427 -4.05 -7.20 22.41
CA GLU A 427 -3.06 -8.09 21.81
C GLU A 427 -3.79 -9.27 21.15
N THR A 428 -3.51 -9.48 19.86
CA THR A 428 -4.13 -10.53 19.05
C THR A 428 -3.24 -11.76 18.85
N LYS A 429 -1.93 -11.61 19.12
CA LYS A 429 -0.95 -12.70 18.99
C LYS A 429 -1.37 -13.96 19.72
N GLY A 430 -1.39 -15.10 19.02
CA GLY A 430 -1.62 -16.42 19.61
C GLY A 430 -3.05 -16.67 20.09
N LYS A 431 -3.98 -15.78 19.79
CA LYS A 431 -5.40 -15.95 20.08
C LYS A 431 -6.16 -16.44 18.85
N SER A 432 -7.14 -17.34 19.06
CA SER A 432 -8.07 -17.68 17.99
C SER A 432 -9.02 -16.51 17.72
N LEU A 433 -9.63 -16.49 16.53
CA LEU A 433 -10.57 -15.42 16.14
C LEU A 433 -11.76 -15.37 17.09
N GLU A 434 -12.24 -16.52 17.57
CA GLU A 434 -13.35 -16.63 18.52
C GLU A 434 -12.96 -16.07 19.90
N GLN A 435 -11.70 -16.25 20.31
CA GLN A 435 -11.18 -15.64 21.55
C GLN A 435 -11.09 -14.14 21.45
N ILE A 436 -10.64 -13.62 20.29
CA ILE A 436 -10.56 -12.18 20.02
C ILE A 436 -11.98 -11.59 20.00
N GLU A 437 -12.92 -12.24 19.30
CA GLU A 437 -14.31 -11.82 19.24
C GLU A 437 -14.93 -11.70 20.63
N ARG A 438 -14.80 -12.72 21.48
CA ARG A 438 -15.30 -12.69 22.88
C ARG A 438 -14.70 -11.50 23.65
N THR A 439 -13.41 -11.25 23.49
CA THR A 439 -12.73 -10.14 24.17
C THR A 439 -13.28 -8.77 23.70
N LEU A 440 -13.62 -8.64 22.41
CA LEU A 440 -14.07 -7.37 21.82
C LEU A 440 -15.58 -7.13 21.97
N THR A 441 -16.38 -8.17 22.17
CA THR A 441 -17.83 -8.06 22.37
C THR A 441 -18.23 -7.86 23.82
N MET A 442 -17.31 -8.02 24.77
CA MET A 442 -17.53 -7.73 26.21
C MET A 442 -17.35 -6.25 26.57
N HIS A 443 -16.96 -5.43 25.62
CA HIS A 443 -16.83 -3.96 25.75
C HIS A 443 -17.90 -3.25 24.91
#